data_9a3cb41352997de0060593b8eafaa4c6
#
_entry.id   9a3cb41352997de0060593b8eafaa4c6
#
_cell.length_a   1.000
_cell.length_b   1.000
_cell.length_c   1.000
_cell.angle_alpha   90.00
_cell.angle_beta   90.00
_cell.angle_gamma   90.00
#
_symmetry.space_group_name_H-M   'P 1'
#
loop_
_entity.id
_entity.type
_entity.pdbx_description
1 polymer ?
#
loop_
_entity_poly.entity_id
_entity_poly.type
_entity_poly.pdbx_seq_one_letter_code
_entity_poly.pdbx_strand_id
1 'polypeptide(L)'
;MSSQRVKLTKTFIDQLELMPAIYRDSDLIGFAIRVNNTYKTYIVEKKVLGRTVRSTIGLHGNLTLAQARHIARDKLALMAQGINPNEVKRKIIAEEKLKLDLLKIKPTLKQAFEHYLLYKTLKPRTIKDYTMVVDNYLKDWNDITLDKISRSMIQAKHSELSQRSLAQANMAMRVFRAIYNYSVEHYRDENDQSILDQDNPINTLNAKKAWNKIRSRKTYIHQDQLPEWIKAVFEYKDRGQQLETNRDFLLTLVLTGFRREECESLTWSSIDLKYGRITLIDAKYREPYTLPMGDFLFTLMTKRYDQATNEWVFPSAKSTSGHIVNISKVRQKINKSCGIEFSFHDLRRTFGAIAENLGYDQYTIDRLLNHINDDRDRTRDFVQVSDRKLREAMNTIEDIILGDYKKS
;
A
#
# COMPACT_ATOMS: atom_id res chain seq x y z
N MET A 1 -19.70 -9.12 -29.00
CA MET A 1 -18.42 -9.19 -28.29
C MET A 1 -17.80 -10.55 -28.58
N SER A 2 -16.66 -10.60 -29.27
CA SER A 2 -15.97 -11.86 -29.58
C SER A 2 -15.43 -12.46 -28.28
N SER A 3 -15.68 -13.76 -28.11
CA SER A 3 -15.24 -14.52 -26.95
C SER A 3 -14.01 -15.32 -27.34
N GLN A 4 -12.83 -14.87 -26.98
CA GLN A 4 -11.59 -15.61 -27.18
C GLN A 4 -11.26 -16.47 -25.95
N ARG A 5 -10.87 -17.74 -26.18
CA ARG A 5 -10.24 -18.58 -25.15
C ARG A 5 -8.74 -18.48 -25.31
N VAL A 6 -8.07 -18.09 -24.24
CA VAL A 6 -6.62 -17.89 -24.20
C VAL A 6 -6.06 -18.38 -22.87
N LYS A 7 -4.82 -18.82 -22.85
CA LYS A 7 -4.14 -19.09 -21.60
C LYS A 7 -3.87 -17.77 -20.88
N LEU A 8 -4.60 -17.50 -19.80
CA LEU A 8 -4.38 -16.30 -19.01
C LEU A 8 -3.06 -16.44 -18.26
N THR A 9 -2.09 -15.61 -18.61
CA THR A 9 -0.83 -15.43 -17.88
C THR A 9 -0.78 -14.01 -17.36
N LYS A 10 0.07 -13.75 -16.37
CA LYS A 10 0.27 -12.39 -15.84
C LYS A 10 0.66 -11.44 -16.97
N THR A 11 1.68 -11.82 -17.76
CA THR A 11 2.18 -11.04 -18.90
C THR A 11 1.06 -10.73 -19.92
N PHE A 12 0.25 -11.75 -20.27
CA PHE A 12 -0.87 -11.54 -21.18
C PHE A 12 -1.88 -10.53 -20.62
N ILE A 13 -2.23 -10.66 -19.34
CA ILE A 13 -3.21 -9.76 -18.69
C ILE A 13 -2.65 -8.32 -18.59
N ASP A 14 -1.38 -8.17 -18.27
CA ASP A 14 -0.76 -6.85 -18.15
C ASP A 14 -0.74 -6.11 -19.49
N GLN A 15 -0.55 -6.83 -20.60
CA GLN A 15 -0.52 -6.29 -21.98
C GLN A 15 -1.90 -6.00 -22.59
N LEU A 16 -3.01 -6.43 -21.97
CA LEU A 16 -4.34 -6.14 -22.50
C LEU A 16 -4.61 -4.64 -22.48
N GLU A 17 -5.02 -4.11 -23.62
CA GLU A 17 -5.53 -2.74 -23.71
C GLU A 17 -6.85 -2.58 -22.96
N LEU A 18 -7.11 -1.40 -22.42
CA LEU A 18 -8.33 -1.07 -21.69
C LEU A 18 -9.49 -0.83 -22.66
N MET A 19 -9.90 -1.88 -23.35
CA MET A 19 -11.06 -1.91 -24.24
C MET A 19 -12.06 -2.96 -23.78
N PRO A 20 -13.38 -2.70 -23.90
CA PRO A 20 -14.41 -3.63 -23.43
C PRO A 20 -14.30 -5.02 -24.09
N ALA A 21 -13.79 -5.99 -23.37
CA ALA A 21 -13.61 -7.36 -23.84
C ALA A 21 -13.67 -8.37 -22.69
N ILE A 22 -13.90 -9.64 -23.02
CA ILE A 22 -13.83 -10.76 -22.07
C ILE A 22 -12.93 -11.84 -22.65
N TYR A 23 -11.85 -12.14 -21.94
CA TYR A 23 -10.91 -13.22 -22.26
C TYR A 23 -11.12 -14.38 -21.29
N ARG A 24 -11.45 -15.56 -21.86
CA ARG A 24 -11.72 -16.76 -21.07
C ARG A 24 -10.47 -17.60 -20.92
N ASP A 25 -10.22 -18.09 -19.71
CA ASP A 25 -9.06 -18.93 -19.44
C ASP A 25 -9.21 -20.29 -20.11
N SER A 26 -8.12 -20.76 -20.76
CA SER A 26 -8.05 -22.11 -21.30
C SER A 26 -7.77 -23.15 -20.22
N ASP A 27 -7.04 -22.79 -19.16
CA ASP A 27 -6.60 -23.70 -18.10
C ASP A 27 -7.69 -23.91 -17.02
N LEU A 28 -8.55 -22.92 -16.79
CA LEU A 28 -9.67 -23.00 -15.84
C LEU A 28 -10.97 -22.61 -16.53
N ILE A 29 -11.70 -23.62 -17.01
CA ILE A 29 -12.98 -23.40 -17.70
C ILE A 29 -13.98 -22.71 -16.78
N GLY A 30 -14.56 -21.59 -17.27
CA GLY A 30 -15.48 -20.77 -16.49
C GLY A 30 -14.82 -19.59 -15.78
N PHE A 31 -13.50 -19.53 -15.75
CA PHE A 31 -12.75 -18.35 -15.29
C PHE A 31 -12.45 -17.43 -16.48
N ALA A 32 -12.50 -16.12 -16.24
CA ALA A 32 -12.23 -15.13 -17.26
C ALA A 32 -11.74 -13.83 -16.65
N ILE A 33 -11.13 -12.98 -17.48
CA ILE A 33 -10.91 -11.59 -17.18
C ILE A 33 -11.78 -10.72 -18.07
N ARG A 34 -12.51 -9.81 -17.47
CA ARG A 34 -13.28 -8.77 -18.13
C ARG A 34 -12.50 -7.48 -18.08
N VAL A 35 -12.28 -6.88 -19.22
CA VAL A 35 -11.64 -5.58 -19.38
C VAL A 35 -12.72 -4.53 -19.66
N ASN A 36 -12.61 -3.36 -19.04
CA ASN A 36 -13.38 -2.17 -19.31
C ASN A 36 -12.43 -1.06 -19.76
N ASN A 37 -12.96 0.14 -20.00
CA ASN A 37 -12.15 1.32 -20.33
C ASN A 37 -11.26 1.82 -19.18
N THR A 38 -11.46 1.31 -17.94
CA THR A 38 -10.77 1.80 -16.73
C THR A 38 -10.07 0.72 -15.93
N TYR A 39 -10.51 -0.53 -15.98
CA TYR A 39 -9.94 -1.60 -15.17
C TYR A 39 -10.18 -3.00 -15.74
N LYS A 40 -9.38 -3.94 -15.26
CA LYS A 40 -9.46 -5.37 -15.55
C LYS A 40 -10.00 -6.11 -14.33
N THR A 41 -11.01 -6.96 -14.51
CA THR A 41 -11.70 -7.64 -13.40
C THR A 41 -11.75 -9.14 -13.64
N TYR A 42 -11.30 -9.93 -12.67
CA TYR A 42 -11.48 -11.38 -12.67
C TYR A 42 -12.94 -11.75 -12.40
N ILE A 43 -13.46 -12.64 -13.19
CA ILE A 43 -14.83 -13.13 -13.12
C ILE A 43 -14.88 -14.66 -13.28
N VAL A 44 -15.93 -15.26 -12.77
CA VAL A 44 -16.35 -16.62 -13.17
C VAL A 44 -17.68 -16.57 -13.88
N GLU A 45 -17.88 -17.45 -14.85
CA GLU A 45 -19.10 -17.57 -15.64
C GLU A 45 -19.39 -19.06 -15.91
N LYS A 46 -20.55 -19.52 -15.48
CA LYS A 46 -21.00 -20.91 -15.69
C LYS A 46 -22.51 -20.95 -15.75
N LYS A 47 -23.07 -21.94 -16.47
CA LYS A 47 -24.52 -22.25 -16.41
C LYS A 47 -24.88 -22.87 -15.07
N VAL A 48 -25.84 -22.29 -14.37
CA VAL A 48 -26.42 -22.79 -13.13
C VAL A 48 -27.93 -22.89 -13.39
N LEU A 49 -28.48 -24.09 -13.25
CA LEU A 49 -29.90 -24.35 -13.51
C LEU A 49 -30.42 -23.77 -14.85
N GLY A 50 -29.64 -23.95 -15.91
CA GLY A 50 -29.98 -23.52 -17.26
C GLY A 50 -29.68 -22.06 -17.59
N ARG A 51 -29.39 -21.23 -16.62
CA ARG A 51 -29.07 -19.78 -16.79
C ARG A 51 -27.58 -19.50 -16.62
N THR A 52 -27.03 -18.62 -17.44
CA THR A 52 -25.64 -18.19 -17.29
C THR A 52 -25.51 -17.26 -16.11
N VAL A 53 -24.75 -17.68 -15.10
CA VAL A 53 -24.41 -16.88 -13.93
C VAL A 53 -22.99 -16.37 -14.07
N ARG A 54 -22.81 -15.05 -13.86
CA ARG A 54 -21.51 -14.40 -13.81
C ARG A 54 -21.28 -13.85 -12.42
N SER A 55 -20.14 -14.16 -11.80
CA SER A 55 -19.76 -13.65 -10.50
C SER A 55 -18.39 -13.00 -10.55
N THR A 56 -18.28 -11.81 -9.98
CA THR A 56 -17.03 -11.08 -9.87
C THR A 56 -16.17 -11.67 -8.74
N ILE A 57 -14.86 -11.78 -8.99
CA ILE A 57 -13.86 -12.22 -8.01
C ILE A 57 -13.16 -11.02 -7.42
N GLY A 58 -12.58 -10.16 -8.27
CA GLY A 58 -11.86 -8.97 -7.83
C GLY A 58 -11.13 -8.28 -8.98
N LEU A 59 -10.56 -7.12 -8.69
CA LEU A 59 -9.79 -6.35 -9.66
C LEU A 59 -8.40 -6.98 -9.86
N HIS A 60 -7.94 -6.98 -11.11
CA HIS A 60 -6.54 -7.23 -11.41
C HIS A 60 -5.68 -6.12 -10.78
N GLY A 61 -4.59 -6.49 -10.13
CA GLY A 61 -3.79 -5.57 -9.31
C GLY A 61 -4.08 -5.67 -7.80
N ASN A 62 -5.33 -6.02 -7.41
CA ASN A 62 -5.64 -6.30 -6.00
C ASN A 62 -5.46 -7.78 -5.65
N LEU A 63 -5.54 -8.66 -6.66
CA LEU A 63 -5.35 -10.10 -6.55
C LEU A 63 -4.33 -10.55 -7.59
N THR A 64 -3.44 -11.46 -7.19
CA THR A 64 -2.62 -12.19 -8.15
C THR A 64 -3.48 -13.15 -8.96
N LEU A 65 -3.03 -13.53 -10.15
CA LEU A 65 -3.73 -14.50 -10.98
C LEU A 65 -3.93 -15.85 -10.27
N ALA A 66 -2.94 -16.28 -9.46
CA ALA A 66 -3.03 -17.51 -8.66
C ALA A 66 -4.13 -17.41 -7.59
N GLN A 67 -4.20 -16.31 -6.85
CA GLN A 67 -5.27 -16.06 -5.88
C GLN A 67 -6.64 -15.98 -6.56
N ALA A 68 -6.73 -15.29 -7.69
CA ALA A 68 -7.98 -15.21 -8.46
C ALA A 68 -8.45 -16.59 -8.96
N ARG A 69 -7.52 -17.44 -9.40
CA ARG A 69 -7.85 -18.83 -9.81
C ARG A 69 -8.28 -19.69 -8.62
N HIS A 70 -7.70 -19.52 -7.45
CA HIS A 70 -8.13 -20.22 -6.23
C HIS A 70 -9.58 -19.87 -5.90
N ILE A 71 -9.90 -18.59 -5.78
CA ILE A 71 -11.27 -18.10 -5.52
C ILE A 71 -12.24 -18.53 -6.65
N ALA A 72 -11.73 -18.57 -7.89
CA ALA A 72 -12.53 -19.02 -9.03
C ALA A 72 -12.95 -20.49 -8.88
N ARG A 73 -12.04 -21.38 -8.46
CA ARG A 73 -12.34 -22.82 -8.24
C ARG A 73 -13.44 -22.99 -7.21
N ASP A 74 -13.37 -22.27 -6.09
CA ASP A 74 -14.37 -22.34 -5.04
C ASP A 74 -15.75 -21.90 -5.55
N LYS A 75 -15.81 -20.78 -6.26
CA LYS A 75 -17.06 -20.29 -6.86
C LYS A 75 -17.59 -21.22 -7.95
N LEU A 76 -16.73 -21.78 -8.78
CA LEU A 76 -17.11 -22.73 -9.82
C LEU A 76 -17.57 -24.07 -9.24
N ALA A 77 -17.03 -24.50 -8.08
CA ALA A 77 -17.51 -25.66 -7.34
C ALA A 77 -18.93 -25.44 -6.83
N LEU A 78 -19.24 -24.29 -6.24
CA LEU A 78 -20.61 -23.92 -5.86
C LEU A 78 -21.56 -23.91 -7.06
N MET A 79 -21.14 -23.31 -8.17
CA MET A 79 -21.93 -23.29 -9.41
C MET A 79 -22.16 -24.70 -9.99
N ALA A 80 -21.21 -25.63 -9.82
CA ALA A 80 -21.35 -27.01 -10.24
C ALA A 80 -22.41 -27.77 -9.42
N GLN A 81 -22.59 -27.38 -8.17
CA GLN A 81 -23.64 -27.89 -7.27
C GLN A 81 -25.01 -27.23 -7.51
N GLY A 82 -25.14 -26.39 -8.55
CA GLY A 82 -26.38 -25.67 -8.80
C GLY A 82 -26.60 -24.40 -7.95
N ILE A 83 -25.59 -24.00 -7.19
CA ILE A 83 -25.66 -22.85 -6.29
C ILE A 83 -25.14 -21.60 -6.99
N ASN A 84 -25.92 -20.52 -6.99
CA ASN A 84 -25.51 -19.23 -7.52
C ASN A 84 -24.72 -18.44 -6.45
N PRO A 85 -23.41 -18.20 -6.61
CA PRO A 85 -22.63 -17.49 -5.61
C PRO A 85 -23.11 -16.06 -5.33
N ASN A 86 -23.74 -15.42 -6.33
CA ASN A 86 -24.29 -14.06 -6.14
C ASN A 86 -25.57 -14.08 -5.30
N GLU A 87 -26.37 -15.13 -5.39
CA GLU A 87 -27.55 -15.31 -4.55
C GLU A 87 -27.18 -15.68 -3.13
N VAL A 88 -26.17 -16.53 -2.95
CA VAL A 88 -25.61 -16.81 -1.61
C VAL A 88 -25.16 -15.51 -0.95
N LYS A 89 -24.39 -14.70 -1.66
CA LYS A 89 -23.95 -13.39 -1.16
C LYS A 89 -25.14 -12.48 -0.86
N ARG A 90 -26.15 -12.43 -1.75
CA ARG A 90 -27.36 -11.62 -1.52
C ARG A 90 -28.19 -12.14 -0.35
N LYS A 91 -28.30 -13.45 -0.16
CA LYS A 91 -29.00 -14.04 0.97
C LYS A 91 -28.31 -13.71 2.29
N ILE A 92 -27.00 -13.85 2.35
CA ILE A 92 -26.24 -13.45 3.56
C ILE A 92 -26.47 -11.99 3.88
N ILE A 93 -26.37 -11.09 2.89
CA ILE A 93 -26.65 -9.67 3.07
C ILE A 93 -28.08 -9.41 3.51
N ALA A 94 -29.06 -10.09 2.90
CA ALA A 94 -30.47 -9.95 3.23
C ALA A 94 -30.80 -10.52 4.62
N GLU A 95 -30.19 -11.64 5.02
CA GLU A 95 -30.35 -12.23 6.35
C GLU A 95 -29.70 -11.37 7.43
N GLU A 96 -28.53 -10.79 7.17
CA GLU A 96 -27.91 -9.83 8.09
C GLU A 96 -28.76 -8.56 8.20
N LYS A 97 -29.27 -8.04 7.09
CA LYS A 97 -30.19 -6.90 7.09
C LYS A 97 -31.48 -7.24 7.83
N LEU A 98 -32.07 -8.39 7.56
CA LEU A 98 -33.28 -8.86 8.23
C LEU A 98 -33.08 -9.10 9.75
N LYS A 99 -31.90 -9.64 10.14
CA LYS A 99 -31.55 -9.75 11.57
C LYS A 99 -31.43 -8.40 12.26
N LEU A 100 -30.85 -7.40 11.58
CA LEU A 100 -30.78 -6.04 12.09
C LEU A 100 -32.16 -5.38 12.18
N ASP A 101 -33.01 -5.57 11.16
CA ASP A 101 -34.38 -5.05 11.10
C ASP A 101 -35.28 -5.73 12.16
N LEU A 102 -35.17 -7.05 12.35
CA LEU A 102 -35.97 -7.80 13.33
C LEU A 102 -35.59 -7.52 14.79
N LEU A 103 -34.37 -7.11 15.08
CA LEU A 103 -33.93 -6.93 16.46
C LEU A 103 -34.04 -5.48 16.95
N LYS A 104 -34.26 -4.46 16.08
CA LYS A 104 -34.12 -3.02 16.43
C LYS A 104 -32.86 -2.75 17.27
N ILE A 105 -31.87 -3.65 17.15
CA ILE A 105 -30.65 -3.63 17.95
C ILE A 105 -29.63 -2.82 17.18
N LYS A 106 -29.29 -1.68 17.72
CA LYS A 106 -28.18 -0.88 17.23
C LYS A 106 -26.87 -1.70 17.31
N PRO A 107 -26.01 -1.68 16.30
CA PRO A 107 -24.82 -2.53 16.27
C PRO A 107 -23.85 -2.14 17.39
N THR A 108 -23.17 -3.13 17.95
CA THR A 108 -22.00 -2.89 18.79
C THR A 108 -20.83 -2.41 17.95
N LEU A 109 -19.80 -1.81 18.57
CA LEU A 109 -18.61 -1.41 17.85
C LEU A 109 -17.98 -2.57 17.07
N LYS A 110 -17.90 -3.76 17.67
CA LYS A 110 -17.32 -4.95 17.03
C LYS A 110 -18.14 -5.39 15.83
N GLN A 111 -19.45 -5.48 15.94
CA GLN A 111 -20.33 -5.83 14.82
C GLN A 111 -20.24 -4.81 13.68
N ALA A 112 -20.23 -3.52 13.99
CA ALA A 112 -20.09 -2.46 13.02
C ALA A 112 -18.73 -2.52 12.32
N PHE A 113 -17.67 -2.85 13.04
CA PHE A 113 -16.33 -3.02 12.47
C PHE A 113 -16.23 -4.22 11.54
N GLU A 114 -16.74 -5.38 11.95
CA GLU A 114 -16.76 -6.59 11.12
C GLU A 114 -17.52 -6.34 9.81
N HIS A 115 -18.67 -5.67 9.94
CA HIS A 115 -19.46 -5.27 8.78
C HIS A 115 -18.70 -4.27 7.88
N TYR A 116 -18.04 -3.28 8.47
CA TYR A 116 -17.19 -2.32 7.75
C TYR A 116 -16.11 -3.03 6.93
N LEU A 117 -15.45 -4.07 7.48
CA LEU A 117 -14.43 -4.84 6.77
C LEU A 117 -14.98 -5.67 5.61
N LEU A 118 -16.22 -6.14 5.70
CA LEU A 118 -16.86 -6.93 4.63
C LEU A 118 -17.17 -6.09 3.38
N TYR A 119 -17.53 -4.83 3.57
CA TYR A 119 -18.04 -3.98 2.49
C TYR A 119 -17.06 -2.93 1.98
N LYS A 120 -16.04 -2.58 2.76
CA LYS A 120 -14.99 -1.65 2.31
C LYS A 120 -13.82 -2.41 1.71
N THR A 121 -13.44 -2.02 0.50
CA THR A 121 -12.21 -2.51 -0.12
C THR A 121 -11.03 -1.78 0.51
N LEU A 122 -10.38 -2.42 1.48
CA LEU A 122 -9.23 -1.88 2.20
C LEU A 122 -7.96 -2.64 1.81
N LYS A 123 -6.82 -1.94 1.87
CA LYS A 123 -5.51 -2.59 1.73
C LYS A 123 -5.25 -3.52 2.93
N PRO A 124 -4.58 -4.67 2.76
CA PRO A 124 -4.31 -5.62 3.86
C PRO A 124 -3.65 -4.96 5.09
N ARG A 125 -2.75 -4.01 4.86
CA ARG A 125 -2.12 -3.24 5.94
C ARG A 125 -3.14 -2.42 6.73
N THR A 126 -4.06 -1.74 6.05
CA THR A 126 -5.11 -0.94 6.71
C THR A 126 -6.03 -1.84 7.54
N ILE A 127 -6.40 -3.02 7.02
CA ILE A 127 -7.19 -4.01 7.77
C ILE A 127 -6.46 -4.38 9.06
N LYS A 128 -5.18 -4.75 8.97
CA LYS A 128 -4.35 -5.10 10.13
C LYS A 128 -4.28 -3.96 11.15
N ASP A 129 -4.05 -2.73 10.70
CA ASP A 129 -3.92 -1.57 11.57
C ASP A 129 -5.27 -1.23 12.24
N TYR A 130 -6.40 -1.34 11.52
CA TYR A 130 -7.75 -1.12 12.07
C TYR A 130 -8.13 -2.22 13.07
N THR A 131 -7.85 -3.48 12.75
CA THR A 131 -8.07 -4.62 13.66
C THR A 131 -7.28 -4.43 14.95
N MET A 132 -6.01 -4.05 14.85
CA MET A 132 -5.18 -3.76 16.02
C MET A 132 -5.78 -2.64 16.89
N VAL A 133 -6.33 -1.59 16.28
CA VAL A 133 -6.99 -0.51 17.03
C VAL A 133 -8.23 -1.01 17.75
N VAL A 134 -9.12 -1.72 17.07
CA VAL A 134 -10.38 -2.20 17.65
C VAL A 134 -10.13 -3.24 18.75
N ASP A 135 -9.21 -4.18 18.50
CA ASP A 135 -8.95 -5.29 19.43
C ASP A 135 -8.08 -4.89 20.64
N ASN A 136 -7.28 -3.82 20.55
CA ASN A 136 -6.40 -3.43 21.66
C ASN A 136 -6.73 -2.07 22.27
N TYR A 137 -7.02 -1.03 21.46
CA TYR A 137 -7.24 0.32 22.00
C TYR A 137 -8.69 0.62 22.32
N LEU A 138 -9.63 0.00 21.61
CA LEU A 138 -11.06 0.16 21.78
C LEU A 138 -11.74 -1.11 22.31
N LYS A 139 -10.96 -2.08 22.80
CA LYS A 139 -11.43 -3.39 23.22
C LYS A 139 -12.59 -3.33 24.21
N ASP A 140 -12.53 -2.41 25.16
CA ASP A 140 -13.56 -2.18 26.16
C ASP A 140 -14.87 -1.61 25.61
N TRP A 141 -14.88 -1.19 24.34
CA TRP A 141 -16.08 -0.72 23.65
C TRP A 141 -16.66 -1.74 22.68
N ASN A 142 -16.00 -2.87 22.47
CA ASN A 142 -16.41 -3.86 21.47
C ASN A 142 -17.85 -4.34 21.64
N ASP A 143 -18.31 -4.49 22.89
CA ASP A 143 -19.66 -4.95 23.22
C ASP A 143 -20.63 -3.79 23.49
N ILE A 144 -20.17 -2.53 23.39
CA ILE A 144 -21.02 -1.35 23.56
C ILE A 144 -21.65 -1.01 22.21
N THR A 145 -22.97 -0.77 22.20
CA THR A 145 -23.67 -0.30 21.01
C THR A 145 -23.21 1.12 20.63
N LEU A 146 -23.09 1.42 19.34
CA LEU A 146 -22.52 2.67 18.86
C LEU A 146 -23.25 3.91 19.40
N ASP A 147 -24.55 3.85 19.60
CA ASP A 147 -25.37 4.96 20.14
C ASP A 147 -25.10 5.25 21.62
N LYS A 148 -24.55 4.29 22.35
CA LYS A 148 -24.16 4.47 23.75
C LYS A 148 -22.77 5.05 23.93
N ILE A 149 -21.95 5.06 22.87
CA ILE A 149 -20.61 5.66 22.92
C ILE A 149 -20.75 7.18 22.87
N SER A 150 -20.70 7.80 24.03
CA SER A 150 -20.96 9.22 24.21
C SER A 150 -19.71 10.10 23.90
N ARG A 151 -19.95 11.40 23.72
CA ARG A 151 -18.89 12.40 23.58
C ARG A 151 -17.93 12.43 24.76
N SER A 152 -18.41 12.19 25.98
CA SER A 152 -17.58 12.10 27.19
C SER A 152 -16.67 10.87 27.17
N MET A 153 -17.19 9.72 26.72
CA MET A 153 -16.38 8.51 26.54
C MET A 153 -15.27 8.70 25.51
N ILE A 154 -15.55 9.36 24.37
CA ILE A 154 -14.56 9.71 23.37
C ILE A 154 -13.42 10.56 23.99
N GLN A 155 -13.77 11.60 24.74
CA GLN A 155 -12.76 12.47 25.37
C GLN A 155 -11.92 11.71 26.40
N ALA A 156 -12.55 10.92 27.26
CA ALA A 156 -11.86 10.12 28.28
C ALA A 156 -10.90 9.11 27.62
N LYS A 157 -11.37 8.36 26.62
CA LYS A 157 -10.54 7.38 25.90
C LYS A 157 -9.40 8.03 25.13
N HIS A 158 -9.65 9.15 24.46
CA HIS A 158 -8.60 9.89 23.77
C HIS A 158 -7.53 10.40 24.75
N SER A 159 -7.94 10.93 25.92
CA SER A 159 -7.02 11.36 26.97
C SER A 159 -6.21 10.20 27.56
N GLU A 160 -6.86 9.07 27.85
CA GLU A 160 -6.22 7.85 28.35
C GLU A 160 -5.11 7.37 27.38
N LEU A 161 -5.47 7.20 26.10
CA LEU A 161 -4.53 6.75 25.09
C LEU A 161 -3.40 7.77 24.84
N SER A 162 -3.69 9.06 25.00
CA SER A 162 -2.70 10.13 24.83
C SER A 162 -1.56 10.08 25.85
N GLN A 163 -1.82 9.54 27.04
CA GLN A 163 -0.77 9.32 28.06
C GLN A 163 0.28 8.30 27.59
N ARG A 164 -0.10 7.36 26.73
CA ARG A 164 0.81 6.37 26.16
C ARG A 164 1.43 6.83 24.85
N SER A 165 0.60 7.35 23.94
CA SER A 165 1.05 7.83 22.63
C SER A 165 0.02 8.75 21.98
N LEU A 166 0.43 9.99 21.72
CA LEU A 166 -0.40 10.99 21.03
C LEU A 166 -0.86 10.51 19.64
N ALA A 167 0.03 9.83 18.91
CA ALA A 167 -0.26 9.33 17.57
C ALA A 167 -1.28 8.18 17.58
N GLN A 168 -1.13 7.24 18.53
CA GLN A 168 -2.04 6.11 18.67
C GLN A 168 -3.43 6.56 19.13
N ALA A 169 -3.51 7.55 20.04
CA ALA A 169 -4.77 8.15 20.46
C ALA A 169 -5.53 8.75 19.26
N ASN A 170 -4.85 9.56 18.46
CA ASN A 170 -5.46 10.12 17.25
C ASN A 170 -5.84 9.04 16.24
N MET A 171 -5.02 8.00 16.07
CA MET A 171 -5.34 6.88 15.16
C MET A 171 -6.59 6.14 15.62
N ALA A 172 -6.69 5.80 16.90
CA ALA A 172 -7.86 5.12 17.45
C ALA A 172 -9.15 5.90 17.19
N MET A 173 -9.13 7.20 17.42
CA MET A 173 -10.29 8.06 17.18
C MET A 173 -10.63 8.20 15.68
N ARG A 174 -9.64 8.21 14.79
CA ARG A 174 -9.88 8.22 13.33
C ARG A 174 -10.51 6.91 12.85
N VAL A 175 -10.05 5.77 13.38
CA VAL A 175 -10.63 4.45 13.06
C VAL A 175 -12.09 4.40 13.55
N PHE A 176 -12.34 4.79 14.80
CA PHE A 176 -13.70 4.88 15.32
C PHE A 176 -14.59 5.78 14.45
N ARG A 177 -14.10 6.96 14.07
CA ARG A 177 -14.83 7.88 13.17
C ARG A 177 -15.21 7.23 11.85
N ALA A 178 -14.28 6.47 11.25
CA ALA A 178 -14.53 5.80 9.98
C ALA A 178 -15.60 4.72 10.11
N ILE A 179 -15.56 3.92 11.18
CA ILE A 179 -16.56 2.88 11.47
C ILE A 179 -17.92 3.51 11.74
N TYR A 180 -17.98 4.55 12.58
CA TYR A 180 -19.22 5.22 12.95
C TYR A 180 -19.89 5.87 11.74
N ASN A 181 -19.15 6.66 10.94
CA ASN A 181 -19.68 7.29 9.73
C ASN A 181 -20.20 6.27 8.72
N TYR A 182 -19.49 5.16 8.55
CA TYR A 182 -19.97 4.06 7.72
C TYR A 182 -21.28 3.48 8.27
N SER A 183 -21.37 3.31 9.60
CA SER A 183 -22.53 2.74 10.27
C SER A 183 -23.76 3.63 10.15
N VAL A 184 -23.60 4.94 10.24
CA VAL A 184 -24.68 5.92 10.01
C VAL A 184 -25.32 5.75 8.64
N GLU A 185 -24.48 5.53 7.61
CA GLU A 185 -24.97 5.34 6.24
C GLU A 185 -25.52 3.94 5.97
N HIS A 186 -25.00 2.93 6.68
CA HIS A 186 -25.35 1.54 6.42
C HIS A 186 -26.59 1.07 7.21
N TYR A 187 -26.67 1.42 8.49
CA TYR A 187 -27.76 0.97 9.36
C TYR A 187 -28.91 1.96 9.32
N ARG A 188 -29.90 1.65 8.47
CA ARG A 188 -31.10 2.46 8.26
C ARG A 188 -32.35 1.68 8.62
N ASP A 189 -33.38 2.38 9.05
CA ASP A 189 -34.69 1.81 9.32
C ASP A 189 -35.50 1.63 8.00
N GLU A 190 -36.75 1.19 8.14
CA GLU A 190 -37.70 0.96 7.04
C GLU A 190 -38.08 2.25 6.28
N ASN A 191 -37.85 3.41 6.88
CA ASN A 191 -38.10 4.72 6.29
C ASN A 191 -36.82 5.34 5.70
N ASP A 192 -35.74 4.55 5.53
CA ASP A 192 -34.43 4.98 5.08
C ASP A 192 -33.77 6.04 6.00
N GLN A 193 -34.19 6.09 7.27
CA GLN A 193 -33.57 6.95 8.28
C GLN A 193 -32.48 6.19 9.03
N SER A 194 -31.34 6.86 9.28
CA SER A 194 -30.29 6.24 10.11
C SER A 194 -30.81 5.92 11.51
N ILE A 195 -30.53 4.69 11.98
CA ILE A 195 -30.82 4.30 13.36
C ILE A 195 -29.80 4.82 14.38
N LEU A 196 -28.72 5.43 13.87
CA LEU A 196 -27.67 6.08 14.66
C LEU A 196 -27.78 7.61 14.51
N ASP A 197 -27.30 8.34 15.50
CA ASP A 197 -27.20 9.78 15.41
C ASP A 197 -26.26 10.17 14.26
N GLN A 198 -26.68 11.09 13.41
CA GLN A 198 -25.85 11.61 12.33
C GLN A 198 -24.66 12.42 12.85
N ASP A 199 -24.75 12.97 14.07
CA ASP A 199 -23.65 13.67 14.69
C ASP A 199 -22.70 12.69 15.39
N ASN A 200 -21.64 12.32 14.67
CA ASN A 200 -20.59 11.46 15.20
C ASN A 200 -20.01 12.02 16.51
N PRO A 201 -20.01 11.26 17.63
CA PRO A 201 -19.51 11.73 18.92
C PRO A 201 -18.04 12.19 18.88
N ILE A 202 -17.28 11.77 17.89
CA ILE A 202 -15.91 12.24 17.61
C ILE A 202 -15.84 13.74 17.33
N ASN A 203 -16.90 14.34 16.85
CA ASN A 203 -16.94 15.78 16.54
C ASN A 203 -16.64 16.65 17.76
N THR A 204 -16.80 16.11 18.97
CA THR A 204 -16.39 16.79 20.19
C THR A 204 -14.89 17.12 20.23
N LEU A 205 -14.02 16.27 19.62
CA LEU A 205 -12.58 16.53 19.53
C LEU A 205 -12.26 17.68 18.57
N ASN A 206 -13.06 17.82 17.49
CA ASN A 206 -12.95 18.93 16.57
C ASN A 206 -13.40 20.24 17.21
N ALA A 207 -14.61 20.22 17.82
CA ALA A 207 -15.21 21.39 18.45
C ALA A 207 -14.34 21.96 19.58
N LYS A 208 -13.73 21.08 20.37
CA LYS A 208 -12.84 21.48 21.47
C LYS A 208 -11.39 21.67 21.05
N LYS A 209 -11.05 21.50 19.75
CA LYS A 209 -9.65 21.50 19.26
C LYS A 209 -8.73 20.57 20.04
N ALA A 210 -9.28 19.42 20.48
CA ALA A 210 -8.64 18.49 21.42
C ALA A 210 -7.80 17.39 20.73
N TRP A 211 -7.68 17.40 19.41
CA TRP A 211 -6.77 16.49 18.70
C TRP A 211 -5.31 16.78 19.09
N ASN A 212 -4.57 15.72 19.35
CA ASN A 212 -3.16 15.84 19.65
C ASN A 212 -2.40 16.42 18.46
N LYS A 213 -1.60 17.47 18.71
CA LYS A 213 -0.68 18.02 17.72
C LYS A 213 0.56 17.14 17.65
N ILE A 214 0.68 16.40 16.55
CA ILE A 214 1.86 15.56 16.30
C ILE A 214 2.80 16.33 15.39
N ARG A 215 3.98 16.66 15.90
CA ARG A 215 5.01 17.26 15.06
C ARG A 215 5.53 16.21 14.08
N SER A 216 5.55 16.52 12.78
CA SER A 216 6.23 15.68 11.80
C SER A 216 7.73 15.65 12.12
N ARG A 217 8.33 14.46 12.08
CA ARG A 217 9.78 14.35 12.15
C ARG A 217 10.38 15.06 10.95
N LYS A 218 11.37 15.92 11.20
CA LYS A 218 12.12 16.63 10.15
C LYS A 218 13.58 16.17 10.10
N THR A 219 13.87 15.03 10.71
CA THR A 219 15.20 14.44 10.74
C THR A 219 15.61 13.94 9.36
N TYR A 220 16.87 14.13 9.02
CA TYR A 220 17.55 13.56 7.85
C TYR A 220 19.05 13.49 8.18
N ILE A 221 19.83 12.77 7.38
CA ILE A 221 21.29 12.73 7.53
C ILE A 221 21.86 14.00 6.86
N HIS A 222 22.50 14.86 7.64
CA HIS A 222 23.12 16.06 7.12
C HIS A 222 24.30 15.75 6.21
N GLN A 223 24.64 16.64 5.29
CA GLN A 223 25.67 16.38 4.28
C GLN A 223 27.06 16.14 4.89
N ASP A 224 27.38 16.80 5.99
CA ASP A 224 28.60 16.59 6.77
C ASP A 224 28.67 15.23 7.49
N GLN A 225 27.53 14.60 7.73
CA GLN A 225 27.41 13.27 8.34
C GLN A 225 27.45 12.12 7.32
N LEU A 226 27.26 12.42 6.02
CA LEU A 226 27.21 11.41 4.97
C LEU A 226 28.48 10.56 4.87
N PRO A 227 29.71 11.13 4.93
CA PRO A 227 30.92 10.32 4.81
C PRO A 227 31.00 9.23 5.89
N GLU A 228 30.61 9.57 7.11
CA GLU A 228 30.62 8.66 8.25
C GLU A 228 29.53 7.59 8.14
N TRP A 229 28.34 8.01 7.71
CA TRP A 229 27.23 7.09 7.47
C TRP A 229 27.54 6.11 6.34
N ILE A 230 28.04 6.59 5.19
CA ILE A 230 28.42 5.75 4.03
C ILE A 230 29.49 4.77 4.43
N LYS A 231 30.53 5.22 5.15
CA LYS A 231 31.57 4.36 5.71
C LYS A 231 30.97 3.22 6.52
N ALA A 232 30.06 3.54 7.46
CA ALA A 232 29.41 2.54 8.29
C ALA A 232 28.55 1.54 7.48
N VAL A 233 27.93 1.99 6.37
CA VAL A 233 27.16 1.11 5.46
C VAL A 233 28.10 0.17 4.68
N PHE A 234 29.24 0.65 4.18
CA PHE A 234 30.20 -0.18 3.46
C PHE A 234 30.98 -1.13 4.39
N GLU A 235 31.33 -0.69 5.59
CA GLU A 235 32.05 -1.47 6.59
C GLU A 235 31.12 -2.39 7.43
N TYR A 236 29.79 -2.29 7.22
CA TYR A 236 28.85 -3.13 7.94
C TYR A 236 29.16 -4.60 7.75
N LYS A 237 29.37 -5.31 8.87
CA LYS A 237 29.65 -6.75 8.91
C LYS A 237 28.51 -7.47 9.62
N ASP A 238 28.00 -8.52 9.01
CA ASP A 238 27.06 -9.45 9.62
C ASP A 238 27.47 -10.90 9.30
N ARG A 239 27.06 -11.83 10.13
CA ARG A 239 27.27 -13.25 9.87
C ARG A 239 26.15 -13.76 8.94
N GLY A 240 26.41 -13.85 7.62
CA GLY A 240 25.46 -14.46 6.71
C GLY A 240 25.46 -13.88 5.29
N GLN A 241 24.84 -14.62 4.38
CA GLN A 241 24.76 -14.31 2.93
C GLN A 241 23.96 -13.04 2.55
N GLN A 242 23.30 -12.37 3.50
CA GLN A 242 22.49 -11.17 3.25
C GLN A 242 23.25 -9.84 3.43
N LEU A 243 24.55 -9.90 3.70
CA LEU A 243 25.34 -8.70 3.96
C LEU A 243 25.29 -7.71 2.80
N GLU A 244 25.64 -8.17 1.61
CA GLU A 244 25.64 -7.34 0.39
C GLU A 244 24.23 -6.86 0.05
N THR A 245 23.24 -7.74 0.16
CA THR A 245 21.85 -7.38 -0.09
C THR A 245 21.33 -6.26 0.83
N ASN A 246 21.69 -6.30 2.12
CA ASN A 246 21.31 -5.28 3.08
C ASN A 246 22.02 -3.95 2.82
N ARG A 247 23.30 -3.98 2.48
CA ARG A 247 24.08 -2.79 2.11
C ARG A 247 23.49 -2.15 0.85
N ASP A 248 23.34 -2.92 -0.20
CA ASP A 248 22.87 -2.45 -1.49
C ASP A 248 21.44 -1.93 -1.44
N PHE A 249 20.60 -2.51 -0.58
CA PHE A 249 19.27 -2.00 -0.26
C PHE A 249 19.31 -0.60 0.38
N LEU A 250 20.19 -0.38 1.36
CA LEU A 250 20.34 0.94 2.00
C LEU A 250 20.90 1.98 1.04
N LEU A 251 21.88 1.60 0.23
CA LEU A 251 22.42 2.47 -0.83
C LEU A 251 21.33 2.82 -1.85
N THR A 252 20.56 1.84 -2.31
CA THR A 252 19.44 2.10 -3.22
C THR A 252 18.41 3.07 -2.61
N LEU A 253 18.06 2.91 -1.34
CA LEU A 253 17.12 3.82 -0.67
C LEU A 253 17.62 5.26 -0.64
N VAL A 254 18.90 5.49 -0.29
CA VAL A 254 19.43 6.85 -0.19
C VAL A 254 19.69 7.46 -1.56
N LEU A 255 20.07 6.65 -2.56
CA LEU A 255 20.37 7.11 -3.92
C LEU A 255 19.13 7.34 -4.79
N THR A 256 17.98 6.77 -4.44
CA THR A 256 16.72 6.93 -5.19
C THR A 256 15.68 7.77 -4.46
N GLY A 257 15.81 7.90 -3.16
CA GLY A 257 14.76 8.47 -2.32
C GLY A 257 13.46 7.66 -2.32
N PHE A 258 13.45 6.40 -2.71
CA PHE A 258 12.25 5.54 -2.71
C PHE A 258 11.66 5.36 -1.31
N ARG A 259 10.37 5.10 -1.23
CA ARG A 259 9.77 4.61 0.01
C ARG A 259 10.31 3.22 0.32
N ARG A 260 10.47 2.91 1.60
CA ARG A 260 11.01 1.62 2.02
C ARG A 260 10.30 0.44 1.35
N GLU A 261 8.96 0.43 1.37
CA GLU A 261 8.17 -0.66 0.82
C GLU A 261 8.30 -0.76 -0.71
N GLU A 262 8.46 0.35 -1.42
CA GLU A 262 8.74 0.38 -2.87
C GLU A 262 10.07 -0.30 -3.19
N CYS A 263 11.10 -0.03 -2.39
CA CYS A 263 12.42 -0.64 -2.56
C CYS A 263 12.43 -2.11 -2.11
N GLU A 264 11.77 -2.47 -1.00
CA GLU A 264 11.65 -3.85 -0.49
C GLU A 264 11.03 -4.79 -1.54
N SER A 265 10.03 -4.32 -2.27
CA SER A 265 9.29 -5.10 -3.27
C SER A 265 9.78 -4.91 -4.71
N LEU A 266 10.98 -4.37 -4.91
CA LEU A 266 11.54 -4.14 -6.24
C LEU A 266 11.88 -5.47 -6.93
N THR A 267 11.40 -5.63 -8.15
CA THR A 267 11.65 -6.82 -8.98
C THR A 267 12.51 -6.47 -10.20
N TRP A 268 13.17 -7.45 -10.79
CA TRP A 268 13.95 -7.25 -12.01
C TRP A 268 13.12 -6.79 -13.20
N SER A 269 11.84 -7.12 -13.24
CA SER A 269 10.91 -6.58 -14.26
C SER A 269 10.69 -5.07 -14.15
N SER A 270 11.04 -4.45 -13.01
CA SER A 270 11.00 -3.01 -12.79
C SER A 270 12.30 -2.32 -13.20
N ILE A 271 13.36 -3.07 -13.50
CA ILE A 271 14.69 -2.54 -13.85
C ILE A 271 14.92 -2.68 -15.34
N ASP A 272 15.12 -1.56 -16.01
CA ASP A 272 15.55 -1.52 -17.41
C ASP A 272 17.05 -1.20 -17.47
N LEU A 273 17.87 -2.25 -17.53
CA LEU A 273 19.32 -2.11 -17.64
C LEU A 273 19.77 -1.58 -19.01
N LYS A 274 18.96 -1.72 -20.06
CA LYS A 274 19.30 -1.19 -21.38
C LYS A 274 19.31 0.34 -21.40
N TYR A 275 18.33 0.95 -20.74
CA TYR A 275 18.17 2.40 -20.69
C TYR A 275 18.53 3.02 -19.34
N GLY A 276 18.96 2.20 -18.37
CA GLY A 276 19.33 2.63 -17.02
C GLY A 276 18.17 3.30 -16.27
N ARG A 277 17.04 2.62 -16.15
CA ARG A 277 15.82 3.15 -15.54
C ARG A 277 15.21 2.18 -14.55
N ILE A 278 14.55 2.72 -13.53
CA ILE A 278 13.72 1.98 -12.58
C ILE A 278 12.28 2.45 -12.74
N THR A 279 11.34 1.53 -12.94
CA THR A 279 9.92 1.84 -13.06
C THR A 279 9.15 1.23 -11.90
N LEU A 280 8.53 2.07 -11.07
CA LEU A 280 7.66 1.66 -9.99
C LEU A 280 6.20 1.74 -10.45
N ILE A 281 5.44 0.71 -10.15
CA ILE A 281 3.98 0.70 -10.36
C ILE A 281 3.32 0.95 -9.00
N ASP A 282 2.89 2.20 -8.74
CA ASP A 282 2.15 2.49 -7.51
C ASP A 282 0.70 2.02 -7.65
N ALA A 283 0.34 1.05 -6.81
CA ALA A 283 -1.03 0.54 -6.72
C ALA A 283 -2.06 1.61 -6.29
N LYS A 284 -1.61 2.76 -5.74
CA LYS A 284 -2.49 3.84 -5.31
C LYS A 284 -2.87 4.78 -6.45
N TYR A 285 -1.91 5.10 -7.34
CA TYR A 285 -2.08 6.13 -8.36
C TYR A 285 -2.20 5.59 -9.79
N ARG A 286 -2.01 4.25 -9.99
CA ARG A 286 -2.17 3.52 -11.26
C ARG A 286 -1.25 3.95 -12.41
N GLU A 287 -0.50 5.01 -12.28
CA GLU A 287 0.46 5.42 -13.28
C GLU A 287 1.86 4.94 -12.91
N PRO A 288 2.60 4.35 -13.87
CA PRO A 288 3.97 3.95 -13.63
C PRO A 288 4.85 5.19 -13.43
N TYR A 289 5.65 5.17 -12.39
CA TYR A 289 6.68 6.17 -12.13
C TYR A 289 8.04 5.64 -12.56
N THR A 290 8.70 6.32 -13.50
CA THR A 290 10.02 5.94 -14.00
C THR A 290 11.07 6.96 -13.57
N LEU A 291 12.16 6.45 -12.97
CA LEU A 291 13.33 7.21 -12.53
C LEU A 291 14.57 6.71 -13.27
N PRO A 292 15.39 7.57 -13.91
CA PRO A 292 16.68 7.17 -14.41
C PRO A 292 17.63 6.86 -13.25
N MET A 293 18.50 5.89 -13.42
CA MET A 293 19.57 5.58 -12.47
C MET A 293 20.77 6.51 -12.70
N GLY A 294 21.45 6.92 -11.63
CA GLY A 294 22.80 7.45 -11.72
C GLY A 294 23.81 6.33 -12.00
N ASP A 295 25.03 6.70 -12.30
CA ASP A 295 26.05 5.78 -12.82
C ASP A 295 26.46 4.71 -11.80
N PHE A 296 26.59 5.08 -10.52
CA PHE A 296 26.89 4.13 -9.46
C PHE A 296 25.72 3.17 -9.23
N LEU A 297 24.51 3.69 -9.14
CA LEU A 297 23.32 2.85 -8.96
C LEU A 297 23.12 1.90 -10.14
N PHE A 298 23.39 2.36 -11.36
CA PHE A 298 23.34 1.52 -12.55
C PHE A 298 24.35 0.36 -12.46
N THR A 299 25.59 0.66 -12.08
CA THR A 299 26.66 -0.35 -11.89
C THR A 299 26.27 -1.35 -10.78
N LEU A 300 25.73 -0.85 -9.68
CA LEU A 300 25.24 -1.67 -8.57
C LEU A 300 24.14 -2.63 -9.04
N MET A 301 23.15 -2.13 -9.77
CA MET A 301 22.03 -2.94 -10.28
C MET A 301 22.49 -3.97 -11.31
N THR A 302 23.43 -3.61 -12.19
CA THR A 302 24.03 -4.55 -13.15
C THR A 302 24.73 -5.70 -12.43
N LYS A 303 25.61 -5.38 -11.47
CA LYS A 303 26.30 -6.41 -10.67
C LYS A 303 25.32 -7.32 -9.93
N ARG A 304 24.27 -6.77 -9.39
CA ARG A 304 23.23 -7.56 -8.70
C ARG A 304 22.41 -8.42 -9.66
N TYR A 305 22.16 -7.93 -10.87
CA TYR A 305 21.45 -8.69 -11.90
C TYR A 305 22.23 -9.93 -12.35
N ASP A 306 23.55 -9.80 -12.52
CA ASP A 306 24.44 -10.91 -12.88
C ASP A 306 24.44 -12.04 -11.82
N GLN A 307 24.11 -11.71 -10.58
CA GLN A 307 24.02 -12.63 -9.45
C GLN A 307 22.57 -13.04 -9.11
N ALA A 308 21.60 -12.60 -9.92
CA ALA A 308 20.18 -12.81 -9.61
C ALA A 308 19.78 -14.29 -9.72
N THR A 309 19.15 -14.80 -8.69
CA THR A 309 18.65 -16.19 -8.61
C THR A 309 17.11 -16.27 -8.61
N ASN A 310 16.44 -15.14 -8.49
CA ASN A 310 14.97 -15.05 -8.46
C ASN A 310 14.49 -13.68 -8.99
N GLU A 311 13.19 -13.42 -8.90
CA GLU A 311 12.57 -12.19 -9.41
C GLU A 311 12.90 -10.92 -8.61
N TRP A 312 13.37 -11.05 -7.35
CA TRP A 312 13.55 -9.93 -6.45
C TRP A 312 14.93 -9.29 -6.59
N VAL A 313 14.99 -7.95 -6.63
CA VAL A 313 16.27 -7.22 -6.57
C VAL A 313 16.94 -7.40 -5.21
N PHE A 314 16.15 -7.47 -4.14
CA PHE A 314 16.62 -7.67 -2.77
C PHE A 314 16.00 -8.92 -2.15
N PRO A 315 16.48 -10.13 -2.55
CA PRO A 315 15.92 -11.38 -2.07
C PRO A 315 16.22 -11.62 -0.58
N SER A 316 15.34 -12.38 0.08
CA SER A 316 15.55 -12.85 1.46
C SER A 316 14.91 -14.21 1.67
N ALA A 317 15.74 -15.21 1.89
CA ALA A 317 15.29 -16.55 2.22
C ALA A 317 14.60 -16.65 3.60
N LYS A 318 14.78 -15.65 4.47
CA LYS A 318 14.18 -15.60 5.80
C LYS A 318 12.77 -15.00 5.80
N SER A 319 12.36 -14.40 4.72
CA SER A 319 11.05 -13.77 4.59
C SER A 319 10.10 -14.68 3.82
N THR A 320 8.87 -14.80 4.29
CA THR A 320 7.78 -15.50 3.58
C THR A 320 7.41 -14.85 2.25
N SER A 321 7.73 -13.57 2.07
CA SER A 321 7.52 -12.83 0.82
C SER A 321 8.63 -13.06 -0.22
N GLY A 322 9.73 -13.76 0.15
CA GLY A 322 10.88 -13.99 -0.73
C GLY A 322 11.84 -12.81 -0.86
N HIS A 323 11.48 -11.62 -0.38
CA HIS A 323 12.30 -10.41 -0.43
C HIS A 323 12.57 -9.84 0.96
N ILE A 324 13.48 -8.87 1.06
CA ILE A 324 13.76 -8.14 2.30
C ILE A 324 12.47 -7.50 2.83
N VAL A 325 12.23 -7.66 4.12
CA VAL A 325 11.18 -6.97 4.88
C VAL A 325 11.77 -6.49 6.20
N ASN A 326 11.65 -5.19 6.45
CA ASN A 326 11.96 -4.56 7.73
C ASN A 326 13.34 -4.93 8.34
N ILE A 327 14.40 -4.47 7.71
CA ILE A 327 15.78 -4.64 8.23
C ILE A 327 16.14 -3.68 9.38
N SER A 328 15.22 -3.45 10.32
CA SER A 328 15.42 -2.52 11.45
C SER A 328 16.63 -2.89 12.32
N LYS A 329 16.96 -4.18 12.45
CA LYS A 329 18.15 -4.62 13.19
C LYS A 329 19.44 -4.17 12.50
N VAL A 330 19.51 -4.23 11.18
CA VAL A 330 20.64 -3.73 10.39
C VAL A 330 20.79 -2.24 10.58
N ARG A 331 19.70 -1.48 10.44
CA ARG A 331 19.68 -0.04 10.70
C ARG A 331 20.20 0.30 12.10
N GLN A 332 19.73 -0.41 13.14
CA GLN A 332 20.20 -0.18 14.53
C GLN A 332 21.70 -0.43 14.71
N LYS A 333 22.25 -1.46 14.04
CA LYS A 333 23.69 -1.72 14.08
C LYS A 333 24.50 -0.62 13.41
N ILE A 334 24.03 -0.12 12.26
CA ILE A 334 24.66 1.01 11.54
C ILE A 334 24.57 2.29 12.38
N ASN A 335 23.38 2.61 12.94
CA ASN A 335 23.21 3.76 13.83
C ASN A 335 24.25 3.72 14.98
N LYS A 336 24.42 2.54 15.58
CA LYS A 336 25.40 2.37 16.68
C LYS A 336 26.84 2.52 16.20
N SER A 337 27.16 2.09 14.98
CA SER A 337 28.52 2.16 14.42
C SER A 337 28.94 3.59 14.10
N CYS A 338 28.07 4.41 13.50
CA CYS A 338 28.39 5.78 13.12
C CYS A 338 27.90 6.85 14.11
N GLY A 339 27.15 6.48 15.16
CA GLY A 339 26.55 7.43 16.08
C GLY A 339 25.43 8.30 15.50
N ILE A 340 24.99 8.05 14.25
CA ILE A 340 23.98 8.81 13.55
C ILE A 340 22.65 8.05 13.61
N GLU A 341 21.64 8.63 14.26
CA GLU A 341 20.31 8.07 14.29
C GLU A 341 19.53 8.45 13.03
N PHE A 342 19.07 7.45 12.29
CA PHE A 342 18.21 7.64 11.12
C PHE A 342 17.10 6.61 11.07
N SER A 343 16.01 6.94 10.39
CA SER A 343 14.98 6.01 9.93
C SER A 343 15.09 5.81 8.42
N PHE A 344 14.47 4.75 7.87
CA PHE A 344 14.45 4.57 6.41
C PHE A 344 13.80 5.75 5.67
N HIS A 345 12.84 6.43 6.29
CA HIS A 345 12.23 7.62 5.72
C HIS A 345 13.18 8.83 5.73
N ASP A 346 14.12 8.87 6.67
CA ASP A 346 15.12 9.93 6.71
C ASP A 346 16.11 9.84 5.54
N LEU A 347 16.39 8.63 5.01
CA LEU A 347 17.17 8.46 3.77
C LEU A 347 16.51 9.17 2.58
N ARG A 348 15.19 9.04 2.46
CA ARG A 348 14.42 9.77 1.43
C ARG A 348 14.45 11.28 1.65
N ARG A 349 14.39 11.73 2.92
CA ARG A 349 14.52 13.16 3.25
C ARG A 349 15.92 13.67 2.98
N THR A 350 16.95 12.86 3.23
CA THR A 350 18.35 13.18 2.89
C THR A 350 18.49 13.41 1.40
N PHE A 351 17.96 12.49 0.57
CA PHE A 351 17.94 12.65 -0.89
C PHE A 351 17.25 13.96 -1.31
N GLY A 352 16.06 14.24 -0.76
CA GLY A 352 15.31 15.45 -1.06
C GLY A 352 16.03 16.73 -0.62
N ALA A 353 16.64 16.74 0.59
CA ALA A 353 17.39 17.88 1.10
C ALA A 353 18.65 18.17 0.25
N ILE A 354 19.34 17.15 -0.24
CA ILE A 354 20.47 17.31 -1.16
C ILE A 354 20.00 17.91 -2.48
N ALA A 355 18.89 17.40 -3.04
CA ALA A 355 18.32 17.95 -4.26
C ALA A 355 17.92 19.42 -4.12
N GLU A 356 17.34 19.81 -2.97
CA GLU A 356 17.00 21.19 -2.63
C GLU A 356 18.25 22.07 -2.50
N ASN A 357 19.27 21.60 -1.77
CA ASN A 357 20.54 22.31 -1.62
C ASN A 357 21.30 22.53 -2.92
N LEU A 358 21.14 21.64 -3.90
CA LEU A 358 21.67 21.77 -5.26
C LEU A 358 20.90 22.80 -6.10
N GLY A 359 19.82 23.37 -5.60
CA GLY A 359 19.02 24.38 -6.29
C GLY A 359 18.11 23.82 -7.37
N TYR A 360 17.80 22.54 -7.36
CA TYR A 360 16.78 22.00 -8.26
C TYR A 360 15.41 22.61 -7.95
N ASP A 361 14.67 22.91 -9.02
CA ASP A 361 13.31 23.43 -8.89
C ASP A 361 12.36 22.36 -8.27
N GLN A 362 11.26 22.84 -7.66
CA GLN A 362 10.30 21.97 -6.97
C GLN A 362 9.72 20.87 -7.88
N TYR A 363 9.52 21.16 -9.17
CA TYR A 363 9.00 20.17 -10.12
C TYR A 363 9.99 19.02 -10.35
N THR A 364 11.28 19.35 -10.44
CA THR A 364 12.35 18.35 -10.53
C THR A 364 12.41 17.50 -9.26
N ILE A 365 12.36 18.13 -8.08
CA ILE A 365 12.37 17.42 -6.78
C ILE A 365 11.13 16.52 -6.63
N ASP A 366 9.95 17.02 -6.94
CA ASP A 366 8.71 16.25 -6.89
C ASP A 366 8.76 15.07 -7.87
N ARG A 367 9.34 15.27 -9.06
CA ARG A 367 9.54 14.20 -10.03
C ARG A 367 10.55 13.16 -9.55
N LEU A 368 11.68 13.58 -8.97
CA LEU A 368 12.68 12.67 -8.38
C LEU A 368 12.12 11.86 -7.21
N LEU A 369 11.23 12.43 -6.42
CA LEU A 369 10.65 11.80 -5.25
C LEU A 369 9.29 11.11 -5.49
N ASN A 370 8.76 11.14 -6.70
CA ASN A 370 7.37 10.69 -6.96
C ASN A 370 6.37 11.31 -5.95
N HIS A 371 6.46 12.63 -5.76
CA HIS A 371 5.48 13.38 -5.00
C HIS A 371 4.33 13.76 -5.91
N ILE A 372 3.28 12.96 -5.90
CA ILE A 372 2.03 13.31 -6.57
C ILE A 372 1.26 14.21 -5.60
N ASN A 373 1.22 15.50 -5.88
CA ASN A 373 0.35 16.41 -5.15
C ASN A 373 -1.06 16.36 -5.75
N ASP A 374 -2.04 16.13 -4.86
CA ASP A 374 -3.47 16.14 -5.16
C ASP A 374 -3.89 17.44 -5.88
N ASP A 375 -4.62 17.29 -6.98
CA ASP A 375 -5.69 18.10 -7.59
C ASP A 375 -5.60 19.64 -7.68
N ARG A 376 -4.55 20.31 -7.26
CA ARG A 376 -4.58 21.78 -7.21
C ARG A 376 -3.74 22.49 -8.26
N ASP A 377 -2.88 21.80 -8.97
CA ASP A 377 -2.02 22.45 -9.95
C ASP A 377 -2.02 21.69 -11.30
N ARG A 378 -3.00 21.98 -12.14
CA ARG A 378 -3.09 21.47 -13.52
C ARG A 378 -1.90 21.89 -14.39
N THR A 379 -1.10 22.85 -13.95
CA THR A 379 0.10 23.30 -14.65
C THR A 379 1.19 22.21 -14.65
N ARG A 380 1.15 21.29 -13.68
CA ARG A 380 2.10 20.17 -13.58
C ARG A 380 1.98 19.14 -14.70
N ASP A 381 0.79 18.97 -15.25
CA ASP A 381 0.54 18.05 -16.37
C ASP A 381 1.26 18.48 -17.65
N PHE A 382 1.61 19.78 -17.75
CA PHE A 382 2.29 20.37 -18.89
C PHE A 382 3.82 20.48 -18.71
N VAL A 383 4.36 20.38 -17.49
CA VAL A 383 5.81 20.46 -17.23
C VAL A 383 6.42 19.08 -17.27
N GLN A 384 7.01 18.71 -18.40
CA GLN A 384 7.78 17.48 -18.53
C GLN A 384 9.26 17.77 -18.21
N VAL A 385 9.76 17.24 -17.09
CA VAL A 385 11.19 17.23 -16.81
C VAL A 385 11.85 16.18 -17.69
N SER A 386 12.82 16.57 -18.51
CA SER A 386 13.48 15.65 -19.42
C SER A 386 14.27 14.58 -18.68
N ASP A 387 14.33 13.38 -19.24
CA ASP A 387 15.11 12.25 -18.74
C ASP A 387 16.60 12.64 -18.55
N ARG A 388 17.14 13.46 -19.43
CA ARG A 388 18.52 13.95 -19.32
C ARG A 388 18.71 14.79 -18.06
N LYS A 389 17.82 15.74 -17.79
CA LYS A 389 17.88 16.58 -16.57
C LYS A 389 17.76 15.74 -15.30
N LEU A 390 16.86 14.74 -15.30
CA LEU A 390 16.72 13.84 -14.17
C LEU A 390 17.98 12.98 -13.96
N ARG A 391 18.61 12.48 -15.04
CA ARG A 391 19.83 11.68 -14.94
C ARG A 391 21.02 12.52 -14.43
N GLU A 392 21.16 13.74 -14.93
CA GLU A 392 22.18 14.69 -14.45
C GLU A 392 21.98 14.96 -12.96
N ALA A 393 20.72 15.17 -12.52
CA ALA A 393 20.40 15.35 -11.11
C ALA A 393 20.74 14.11 -10.28
N MET A 394 20.40 12.92 -10.75
CA MET A 394 20.73 11.67 -10.07
C MET A 394 22.24 11.49 -9.90
N ASN A 395 23.03 11.74 -10.93
CA ASN A 395 24.49 11.66 -10.85
C ASN A 395 25.06 12.67 -9.86
N THR A 396 24.61 13.91 -9.90
CA THR A 396 25.08 14.95 -8.97
C THR A 396 24.72 14.63 -7.50
N ILE A 397 23.53 14.10 -7.27
CA ILE A 397 23.11 13.66 -5.94
C ILE A 397 23.94 12.45 -5.47
N GLU A 398 24.20 11.48 -6.36
CA GLU A 398 25.09 10.35 -6.07
C GLU A 398 26.49 10.80 -5.68
N ASP A 399 27.07 11.79 -6.41
CA ASP A 399 28.39 12.33 -6.11
C ASP A 399 28.46 12.91 -4.70
N ILE A 400 27.44 13.62 -4.27
CA ILE A 400 27.38 14.19 -2.92
C ILE A 400 27.21 13.10 -1.87
N ILE A 401 26.30 12.11 -2.11
CA ILE A 401 26.02 11.05 -1.14
C ILE A 401 27.23 10.14 -0.95
N LEU A 402 27.85 9.73 -2.03
CA LEU A 402 28.93 8.72 -2.00
C LEU A 402 30.30 9.31 -1.71
N GLY A 403 30.56 10.56 -2.17
CA GLY A 403 31.87 11.16 -2.05
C GLY A 403 32.96 10.26 -2.63
N ASP A 404 34.01 10.03 -1.86
CA ASP A 404 35.15 9.20 -2.29
C ASP A 404 34.80 7.72 -2.51
N TYR A 405 33.70 7.24 -1.95
CA TYR A 405 33.23 5.86 -2.13
C TYR A 405 32.63 5.57 -3.52
N LYS A 406 32.40 6.59 -4.35
CA LYS A 406 31.94 6.38 -5.74
C LYS A 406 32.95 5.64 -6.60
N LYS A 407 34.24 5.72 -6.26
CA LYS A 407 35.35 5.11 -7.02
C LYS A 407 35.71 3.70 -6.54
N SER A 408 35.09 3.23 -5.48
CA SER A 408 35.29 1.90 -4.89
C SER A 408 34.27 0.89 -5.42
#